data_07edc4e620edc99a4fae4e2655c7638a
#
_entry.id   07edc4e620edc99a4fae4e2655c7638a
#
_cell.length_a   1.000
_cell.length_b   1.000
_cell.length_c   1.000
_cell.angle_alpha   90.00
_cell.angle_beta   90.00
_cell.angle_gamma   90.00
#
_symmetry.space_group_name_H-M   'P 1'
#
loop_
_entity.id
_entity.type
_entity.pdbx_description
1 polymer ?
#
loop_
_entity_poly.entity_id
_entity_poly.type
_entity_poly.pdbx_seq_one_letter_code
_entity_poly.pdbx_strand_id
1 'polypeptide(L)'
;MRTPSRKAVPDLPEVTLSEDGEVRFLHLGTEWIQGSMIIDDPFAIELDYVQRMMAWLLFVDPDSVARRCAMQLGLGSAALTKFHYKKLRMDTTAVEINPQVLAACRGWFKLPPDGPRLRVLLADAGTEIRQPAHLGTIDALQVDLYDHEAAAPVLDNPDFYADCRALLTDDGAMTVNLFGRDASYERSLESICAAFGRDAVWAFKPTREGNTIVLAQRTAERPTRMALLARAEEIRSRWDLPAVKWLRIFKPVG
;
A
#
# COMPACT_ATOMS: atom_id res chain seq x y z
N MET A 1 -27.52 -14.67 -34.19
CA MET A 1 -27.25 -13.80 -33.03
C MET A 1 -26.46 -14.64 -32.01
N ARG A 2 -25.17 -14.37 -31.82
CA ARG A 2 -24.38 -15.00 -30.74
C ARG A 2 -24.58 -14.18 -29.47
N THR A 3 -25.14 -14.80 -28.43
CA THR A 3 -25.22 -14.26 -27.10
C THR A 3 -23.82 -13.92 -26.60
N PRO A 4 -23.55 -12.71 -26.06
CA PRO A 4 -22.23 -12.41 -25.47
C PRO A 4 -22.00 -13.35 -24.28
N SER A 5 -20.88 -14.06 -24.30
CA SER A 5 -20.40 -14.89 -23.21
C SER A 5 -20.28 -14.01 -21.95
N ARG A 6 -21.08 -14.32 -20.93
CA ARG A 6 -20.89 -13.76 -19.59
C ARG A 6 -19.48 -14.16 -19.15
N LYS A 7 -18.56 -13.20 -19.03
CA LYS A 7 -17.28 -13.42 -18.35
C LYS A 7 -17.62 -14.01 -16.99
N ALA A 8 -17.05 -15.17 -16.66
CA ALA A 8 -17.19 -15.76 -15.34
C ALA A 8 -16.73 -14.71 -14.32
N VAL A 9 -17.59 -14.40 -13.35
CA VAL A 9 -17.19 -13.60 -12.17
C VAL A 9 -16.10 -14.42 -11.49
N PRO A 10 -14.90 -13.85 -11.23
CA PRO A 10 -13.88 -14.59 -10.49
C PRO A 10 -14.46 -15.05 -9.16
N ASP A 11 -14.15 -16.30 -8.78
CA ASP A 11 -14.53 -16.86 -7.50
C ASP A 11 -13.70 -16.12 -6.42
N LEU A 12 -14.31 -15.08 -5.85
CA LEU A 12 -13.66 -14.22 -4.87
C LEU A 12 -13.84 -14.84 -3.47
N PRO A 13 -12.79 -14.85 -2.64
CA PRO A 13 -12.86 -15.44 -1.31
C PRO A 13 -13.87 -14.74 -0.42
N GLU A 14 -14.52 -15.51 0.43
CA GLU A 14 -15.44 -15.00 1.44
C GLU A 14 -14.69 -14.17 2.49
N VAL A 15 -15.31 -13.06 2.89
CA VAL A 15 -14.76 -12.19 3.95
C VAL A 15 -15.31 -12.64 5.30
N THR A 16 -14.40 -12.94 6.22
CA THR A 16 -14.74 -13.22 7.62
C THR A 16 -14.00 -12.26 8.55
N LEU A 17 -14.52 -12.09 9.76
CA LEU A 17 -14.00 -11.17 10.76
C LEU A 17 -13.75 -11.93 12.06
N SER A 18 -12.69 -11.53 12.78
CA SER A 18 -12.45 -11.95 14.16
C SER A 18 -12.01 -10.75 15.01
N GLU A 19 -12.05 -10.91 16.31
CA GLU A 19 -11.57 -9.92 17.28
C GLU A 19 -10.71 -10.62 18.33
N ASP A 20 -9.62 -9.96 18.69
CA ASP A 20 -8.79 -10.34 19.84
C ASP A 20 -8.45 -9.08 20.64
N GLY A 21 -8.99 -9.00 21.86
CA GLY A 21 -8.91 -7.82 22.70
C GLY A 21 -9.47 -6.58 22.02
N GLU A 22 -8.64 -5.58 21.81
CA GLU A 22 -9.01 -4.29 21.23
C GLU A 22 -8.78 -4.23 19.71
N VAL A 23 -8.47 -5.37 19.07
CA VAL A 23 -8.15 -5.41 17.64
C VAL A 23 -9.16 -6.25 16.87
N ARG A 24 -9.65 -5.72 15.77
CA ARG A 24 -10.48 -6.43 14.80
C ARG A 24 -9.64 -6.80 13.59
N PHE A 25 -9.82 -8.04 13.10
CA PHE A 25 -9.11 -8.61 11.97
C PHE A 25 -10.06 -8.92 10.82
N LEU A 26 -9.53 -8.79 9.61
CA LEU A 26 -10.17 -9.20 8.35
C LEU A 26 -9.43 -10.42 7.81
N HIS A 27 -10.20 -11.40 7.33
CA HIS A 27 -9.73 -12.64 6.71
C HIS A 27 -10.40 -12.87 5.36
N LEU A 28 -9.71 -13.58 4.45
CA LEU A 28 -10.20 -13.90 3.11
C LEU A 28 -10.21 -15.43 2.90
N GLY A 29 -11.24 -16.11 3.43
CA GLY A 29 -11.42 -17.54 3.27
C GLY A 29 -10.39 -18.44 3.97
N THR A 30 -9.47 -17.86 4.72
CA THR A 30 -8.39 -18.55 5.46
C THR A 30 -8.22 -17.91 6.83
N GLU A 31 -7.37 -18.52 7.70
CA GLU A 31 -7.03 -17.95 9.00
C GLU A 31 -6.01 -16.79 8.93
N TRP A 32 -5.43 -16.55 7.75
CA TRP A 32 -4.46 -15.47 7.58
C TRP A 32 -5.10 -14.11 7.74
N ILE A 33 -4.42 -13.23 8.51
CA ILE A 33 -4.83 -11.85 8.72
C ILE A 33 -4.50 -11.05 7.46
N GLN A 34 -5.54 -10.53 6.80
CA GLN A 34 -5.42 -9.65 5.63
C GLN A 34 -5.48 -8.16 5.98
N GLY A 35 -5.75 -7.86 7.22
CA GLY A 35 -5.73 -6.50 7.76
C GLY A 35 -6.31 -6.43 9.16
N SER A 36 -5.98 -5.38 9.86
CA SER A 36 -6.41 -5.14 11.23
C SER A 36 -6.89 -3.72 11.46
N MET A 37 -7.55 -3.49 12.58
CA MET A 37 -7.98 -2.18 13.05
C MET A 37 -8.05 -2.17 14.58
N ILE A 38 -7.43 -1.20 15.21
CA ILE A 38 -7.66 -0.88 16.62
C ILE A 38 -9.08 -0.32 16.75
N ILE A 39 -9.91 -0.92 17.58
CA ILE A 39 -11.34 -0.58 17.68
C ILE A 39 -11.51 0.86 18.18
N ASP A 40 -10.75 1.27 19.19
CA ASP A 40 -10.84 2.59 19.81
C ASP A 40 -10.05 3.69 19.06
N ASP A 41 -9.06 3.33 18.21
CA ASP A 41 -8.42 4.26 17.27
C ASP A 41 -8.44 3.70 15.84
N PRO A 42 -9.59 3.72 15.17
CA PRO A 42 -9.78 3.06 13.88
C PRO A 42 -8.99 3.68 12.71
N PHE A 43 -8.33 4.80 12.93
CA PHE A 43 -7.52 5.50 11.94
C PHE A 43 -6.01 5.37 12.20
N ALA A 44 -5.60 4.75 13.30
CA ALA A 44 -4.21 4.33 13.50
C ALA A 44 -3.89 3.09 12.66
N ILE A 45 -2.60 2.91 12.37
CA ILE A 45 -2.08 1.71 11.71
C ILE A 45 -1.51 0.78 12.79
N GLU A 46 -2.07 -0.41 12.91
CA GLU A 46 -1.67 -1.39 13.92
C GLU A 46 -0.52 -2.28 13.41
N LEU A 47 -0.64 -2.89 12.21
CA LEU A 47 0.33 -3.85 11.68
C LEU A 47 1.66 -3.18 11.29
N ASP A 48 2.78 -3.76 11.72
CA ASP A 48 4.14 -3.23 11.49
C ASP A 48 4.45 -3.05 10.00
N TYR A 49 4.09 -4.03 9.14
CA TYR A 49 4.35 -3.91 7.72
C TYR A 49 3.56 -2.75 7.09
N VAL A 50 2.31 -2.53 7.51
CA VAL A 50 1.48 -1.42 7.02
C VAL A 50 2.06 -0.07 7.46
N GLN A 51 2.58 0.02 8.70
CA GLN A 51 3.31 1.20 9.15
C GLN A 51 4.54 1.46 8.25
N ARG A 52 5.32 0.43 7.90
CA ARG A 52 6.49 0.54 7.02
C ARG A 52 6.12 0.96 5.60
N MET A 53 4.93 0.65 5.10
CA MET A 53 4.44 1.15 3.81
C MET A 53 4.29 2.67 3.79
N MET A 54 4.31 3.33 4.94
CA MET A 54 4.35 4.80 5.05
C MET A 54 5.77 5.40 4.91
N ALA A 55 6.80 4.59 4.57
CA ALA A 55 8.18 5.07 4.48
C ALA A 55 8.42 6.15 3.41
N TRP A 56 7.52 6.31 2.44
CA TRP A 56 7.57 7.39 1.46
C TRP A 56 7.57 8.78 2.12
N LEU A 57 6.99 8.92 3.32
CA LEU A 57 7.04 10.15 4.12
C LEU A 57 8.46 10.60 4.47
N LEU A 58 9.45 9.71 4.46
CA LEU A 58 10.86 10.06 4.69
C LEU A 58 11.47 10.93 3.58
N PHE A 59 10.84 10.97 2.40
CA PHE A 59 11.35 11.63 1.19
C PHE A 59 10.57 12.88 0.79
N VAL A 60 9.53 13.23 1.54
CA VAL A 60 8.69 14.39 1.25
C VAL A 60 8.70 15.41 2.38
N ASP A 61 8.42 16.66 2.07
CA ASP A 61 8.19 17.69 3.09
C ASP A 61 6.85 17.42 3.80
N PRO A 62 6.83 17.25 5.14
CA PRO A 62 5.60 17.01 5.90
C PRO A 62 4.53 18.08 5.72
N ASP A 63 4.91 19.34 5.48
CA ASP A 63 3.96 20.43 5.26
C ASP A 63 3.28 20.36 3.88
N SER A 64 3.84 19.56 2.95
CA SER A 64 3.27 19.31 1.64
C SER A 64 2.27 18.14 1.61
N VAL A 65 2.32 17.24 2.61
CA VAL A 65 1.62 15.94 2.57
C VAL A 65 0.12 16.06 2.32
N ALA A 66 -0.56 17.00 2.99
CA ALA A 66 -2.01 17.18 2.84
C ALA A 66 -2.46 17.65 1.42
N ARG A 67 -1.54 18.09 0.57
CA ARG A 67 -1.81 18.52 -0.81
C ARG A 67 -1.52 17.43 -1.84
N ARG A 68 -1.09 16.26 -1.39
CA ARG A 68 -0.67 15.14 -2.23
C ARG A 68 -1.80 14.14 -2.47
N CYS A 69 -1.65 13.35 -3.52
CA CYS A 69 -2.58 12.30 -3.92
C CYS A 69 -2.01 10.92 -3.56
N ALA A 70 -2.80 10.10 -2.86
CA ALA A 70 -2.47 8.73 -2.56
C ALA A 70 -3.36 7.76 -3.35
N MET A 71 -2.78 6.65 -3.81
CA MET A 71 -3.52 5.52 -4.37
C MET A 71 -3.08 4.23 -3.67
N GLN A 72 -4.06 3.42 -3.27
CA GLN A 72 -3.83 2.08 -2.72
C GLN A 72 -4.42 1.03 -3.66
N LEU A 73 -3.62 0.03 -3.99
CA LEU A 73 -4.03 -1.16 -4.73
C LEU A 73 -4.14 -2.32 -3.75
N GLY A 74 -5.36 -2.87 -3.62
CA GLY A 74 -5.74 -3.80 -2.56
C GLY A 74 -6.15 -3.06 -1.29
N LEU A 75 -7.42 -3.21 -0.86
CA LEU A 75 -7.96 -2.42 0.24
C LEU A 75 -7.64 -3.01 1.63
N GLY A 76 -7.61 -4.34 1.76
CA GLY A 76 -7.51 -5.01 3.05
C GLY A 76 -8.54 -4.50 4.05
N SER A 77 -8.13 -4.19 5.28
CA SER A 77 -8.97 -3.53 6.30
C SER A 77 -9.10 -2.01 6.12
N ALA A 78 -8.69 -1.49 4.96
CA ALA A 78 -8.61 -0.06 4.65
C ALA A 78 -7.66 0.75 5.57
N ALA A 79 -6.70 0.12 6.23
CA ALA A 79 -5.82 0.81 7.19
C ALA A 79 -5.04 1.95 6.53
N LEU A 80 -4.34 1.68 5.40
CA LEU A 80 -3.62 2.70 4.63
C LEU A 80 -4.55 3.79 4.10
N THR A 81 -5.65 3.41 3.44
CA THR A 81 -6.65 4.35 2.90
C THR A 81 -7.19 5.30 3.97
N LYS A 82 -7.57 4.76 5.13
CA LYS A 82 -8.07 5.56 6.26
C LYS A 82 -7.00 6.50 6.81
N PHE A 83 -5.76 6.03 6.91
CA PHE A 83 -4.64 6.83 7.41
C PHE A 83 -4.33 8.00 6.47
N HIS A 84 -4.20 7.75 5.16
CA HIS A 84 -4.01 8.81 4.16
C HIS A 84 -5.13 9.85 4.23
N TYR A 85 -6.38 9.39 4.26
CA TYR A 85 -7.53 10.29 4.25
C TYR A 85 -7.69 11.09 5.54
N LYS A 86 -7.56 10.46 6.72
CA LYS A 86 -7.87 11.08 8.02
C LYS A 86 -6.67 11.71 8.70
N LYS A 87 -5.56 10.96 8.82
CA LYS A 87 -4.36 11.42 9.54
C LYS A 87 -3.49 12.31 8.64
N LEU A 88 -3.27 11.95 7.38
CA LEU A 88 -2.48 12.74 6.43
C LEU A 88 -3.30 13.79 5.65
N ARG A 89 -4.63 13.67 5.63
CA ARG A 89 -5.57 14.59 4.95
C ARG A 89 -5.38 14.68 3.44
N MET A 90 -4.83 13.65 2.82
CA MET A 90 -4.58 13.56 1.39
C MET A 90 -5.85 13.28 0.59
N ASP A 91 -5.81 13.61 -0.70
CA ASP A 91 -6.74 13.04 -1.68
C ASP A 91 -6.39 11.57 -1.88
N THR A 92 -7.35 10.67 -1.65
CA THR A 92 -7.09 9.24 -1.51
C THR A 92 -8.00 8.43 -2.41
N THR A 93 -7.40 7.57 -3.24
CA THR A 93 -8.12 6.58 -4.05
C THR A 93 -7.67 5.18 -3.64
N ALA A 94 -8.59 4.26 -3.45
CA ALA A 94 -8.28 2.85 -3.27
C ALA A 94 -8.93 2.02 -4.39
N VAL A 95 -8.26 0.96 -4.81
CA VAL A 95 -8.76 0.01 -5.82
C VAL A 95 -8.90 -1.35 -5.16
N GLU A 96 -10.08 -1.93 -5.23
CA GLU A 96 -10.41 -3.22 -4.63
C GLU A 96 -11.24 -4.05 -5.61
N ILE A 97 -10.91 -5.32 -5.76
CA ILE A 97 -11.63 -6.22 -6.67
C ILE A 97 -12.81 -6.92 -5.98
N ASN A 98 -12.72 -7.14 -4.67
CA ASN A 98 -13.73 -7.88 -3.90
C ASN A 98 -14.77 -6.96 -3.27
N PRO A 99 -16.05 -6.99 -3.73
CA PRO A 99 -17.10 -6.16 -3.17
C PRO A 99 -17.40 -6.47 -1.70
N GLN A 100 -17.12 -7.71 -1.24
CA GLN A 100 -17.32 -8.08 0.17
C GLN A 100 -16.29 -7.39 1.07
N VAL A 101 -15.04 -7.22 0.62
CA VAL A 101 -14.01 -6.45 1.33
C VAL A 101 -14.47 -4.99 1.50
N LEU A 102 -14.94 -4.36 0.42
CA LEU A 102 -15.46 -2.99 0.51
C LEU A 102 -16.64 -2.90 1.48
N ALA A 103 -17.59 -3.84 1.41
CA ALA A 103 -18.74 -3.87 2.31
C ALA A 103 -18.30 -4.04 3.78
N ALA A 104 -17.38 -4.96 4.07
CA ALA A 104 -16.82 -5.17 5.39
C ALA A 104 -16.09 -3.91 5.91
N CYS A 105 -15.29 -3.24 5.06
CA CYS A 105 -14.60 -2.01 5.43
C CYS A 105 -15.58 -0.90 5.80
N ARG A 106 -16.67 -0.74 5.06
CA ARG A 106 -17.74 0.25 5.37
C ARG A 106 -18.48 -0.09 6.65
N GLY A 107 -18.87 -1.36 6.81
CA GLY A 107 -19.67 -1.82 7.95
C GLY A 107 -18.90 -1.92 9.26
N TRP A 108 -17.66 -2.43 9.20
CA TRP A 108 -16.95 -2.89 10.39
C TRP A 108 -15.61 -2.20 10.64
N PHE A 109 -14.90 -1.71 9.60
CA PHE A 109 -13.57 -1.10 9.74
C PHE A 109 -13.60 0.43 9.69
N LYS A 110 -14.79 1.06 9.85
CA LYS A 110 -14.92 2.51 9.92
C LYS A 110 -14.37 3.25 8.69
N LEU A 111 -14.34 2.61 7.51
CA LEU A 111 -14.01 3.29 6.27
C LEU A 111 -15.08 4.35 5.96
N PRO A 112 -14.72 5.65 5.86
CA PRO A 112 -15.68 6.71 5.56
C PRO A 112 -16.32 6.54 4.18
N PRO A 113 -17.53 7.07 3.94
CA PRO A 113 -18.13 7.05 2.62
C PRO A 113 -17.29 7.84 1.61
N ASP A 114 -17.49 7.54 0.31
CA ASP A 114 -16.87 8.30 -0.76
C ASP A 114 -17.28 9.78 -0.70
N GLY A 115 -16.36 10.63 -1.11
CA GLY A 115 -16.51 12.07 -1.05
C GLY A 115 -15.46 12.78 -1.90
N PRO A 116 -15.32 14.09 -1.78
CA PRO A 116 -14.40 14.87 -2.63
C PRO A 116 -12.94 14.41 -2.58
N ARG A 117 -12.49 13.90 -1.41
CA ARG A 117 -11.10 13.48 -1.19
C ARG A 117 -10.92 11.98 -0.91
N LEU A 118 -11.98 11.19 -1.01
CA LEU A 118 -11.91 9.74 -0.82
C LEU A 118 -12.74 9.04 -1.88
N ARG A 119 -12.15 8.11 -2.60
CA ARG A 119 -12.84 7.24 -3.55
C ARG A 119 -12.36 5.81 -3.39
N VAL A 120 -13.29 4.86 -3.43
CA VAL A 120 -12.96 3.43 -3.51
C VAL A 120 -13.55 2.86 -4.79
N LEU A 121 -12.68 2.45 -5.69
CA LEU A 121 -13.03 1.89 -6.99
C LEU A 121 -13.12 0.38 -6.88
N LEU A 122 -14.30 -0.17 -7.19
CA LEU A 122 -14.47 -1.61 -7.30
C LEU A 122 -14.03 -2.05 -8.70
N ALA A 123 -12.73 -2.37 -8.84
CA ALA A 123 -12.09 -2.64 -10.12
C ALA A 123 -10.89 -3.58 -9.98
N ASP A 124 -10.45 -4.15 -11.10
CA ASP A 124 -9.18 -4.85 -11.21
C ASP A 124 -8.02 -3.84 -11.24
N ALA A 125 -7.06 -4.00 -10.33
CA ALA A 125 -5.93 -3.08 -10.18
C ALA A 125 -5.07 -2.99 -11.45
N GLY A 126 -4.80 -4.11 -12.12
CA GLY A 126 -4.00 -4.12 -13.36
C GLY A 126 -4.67 -3.40 -14.53
N THR A 127 -6.00 -3.30 -14.51
CA THR A 127 -6.78 -2.52 -15.47
C THR A 127 -6.84 -1.05 -15.08
N GLU A 128 -7.04 -0.77 -13.80
CA GLU A 128 -7.25 0.59 -13.29
C GLU A 128 -5.98 1.44 -13.39
N ILE A 129 -4.80 0.88 -13.11
CA ILE A 129 -3.53 1.62 -13.20
C ILE A 129 -3.19 2.09 -14.62
N ARG A 130 -3.82 1.53 -15.65
CA ARG A 130 -3.64 1.93 -17.05
C ARG A 130 -4.59 3.03 -17.50
N GLN A 131 -5.48 3.50 -16.62
CA GLN A 131 -6.40 4.56 -16.98
C GLN A 131 -5.63 5.90 -17.16
N PRO A 132 -5.81 6.59 -18.29
CA PRO A 132 -5.10 7.83 -18.57
C PRO A 132 -5.27 8.92 -17.50
N ALA A 133 -6.39 8.90 -16.78
CA ALA A 133 -6.70 9.85 -15.72
C ALA A 133 -5.75 9.78 -14.51
N HIS A 134 -5.02 8.68 -14.34
CA HIS A 134 -4.12 8.48 -13.21
C HIS A 134 -2.64 8.75 -13.54
N LEU A 135 -2.29 8.84 -14.83
CA LEU A 135 -0.90 8.98 -15.24
C LEU A 135 -0.28 10.29 -14.72
N GLY A 136 0.85 10.17 -14.02
CA GLY A 136 1.61 11.31 -13.49
C GLY A 136 0.89 12.08 -12.39
N THR A 137 -0.11 11.52 -11.71
CA THR A 137 -0.93 12.23 -10.71
C THR A 137 -0.79 11.71 -9.28
N ILE A 138 -0.12 10.59 -9.07
CA ILE A 138 -0.03 9.93 -7.77
C ILE A 138 1.31 10.23 -7.11
N ASP A 139 1.26 10.76 -5.89
CA ASP A 139 2.46 11.03 -5.08
C ASP A 139 2.85 9.85 -4.20
N ALA A 140 1.86 9.11 -3.71
CA ALA A 140 2.07 7.94 -2.86
C ALA A 140 1.24 6.76 -3.35
N LEU A 141 1.90 5.77 -3.97
CA LEU A 141 1.28 4.54 -4.43
C LEU A 141 1.61 3.40 -3.48
N GLN A 142 0.58 2.76 -2.91
CA GLN A 142 0.74 1.56 -2.08
C GLN A 142 0.22 0.35 -2.83
N VAL A 143 1.07 -0.68 -2.96
CA VAL A 143 0.73 -1.95 -3.61
C VAL A 143 0.71 -3.05 -2.55
N ASP A 144 -0.48 -3.55 -2.25
CA ASP A 144 -0.70 -4.63 -1.27
C ASP A 144 -1.70 -5.63 -1.87
N LEU A 145 -1.24 -6.32 -2.92
CA LEU A 145 -2.05 -7.22 -3.74
C LEU A 145 -1.62 -8.67 -3.50
N TYR A 146 -2.41 -9.39 -2.74
CA TYR A 146 -2.23 -10.81 -2.49
C TYR A 146 -3.50 -11.59 -2.81
N ASP A 147 -3.31 -12.87 -3.18
CA ASP A 147 -4.40 -13.82 -3.20
C ASP A 147 -4.81 -14.23 -1.77
N HIS A 148 -5.87 -15.01 -1.68
CA HIS A 148 -6.40 -15.49 -0.39
C HIS A 148 -5.43 -16.41 0.36
N GLU A 149 -4.45 -17.01 -0.32
CA GLU A 149 -3.43 -17.86 0.29
C GLU A 149 -2.22 -17.06 0.78
N ALA A 150 -2.14 -15.77 0.45
CA ALA A 150 -0.99 -14.89 0.70
C ALA A 150 0.35 -15.50 0.20
N ALA A 151 0.27 -16.34 -0.83
CA ALA A 151 1.40 -17.15 -1.29
C ALA A 151 2.32 -16.38 -2.25
N ALA A 152 1.75 -15.46 -3.05
CA ALA A 152 2.49 -14.62 -3.99
C ALA A 152 1.72 -13.34 -4.33
N PRO A 153 2.40 -12.25 -4.73
CA PRO A 153 1.74 -11.08 -5.31
C PRO A 153 0.98 -11.48 -6.58
N VAL A 154 -0.27 -11.03 -6.70
CA VAL A 154 -1.12 -11.34 -7.86
C VAL A 154 -0.59 -10.67 -9.14
N LEU A 155 -0.01 -9.48 -8.99
CA LEU A 155 0.62 -8.71 -10.07
C LEU A 155 2.07 -8.44 -9.69
N ASP A 156 3.02 -9.10 -10.35
CA ASP A 156 4.45 -9.07 -10.00
C ASP A 156 5.34 -9.31 -11.21
N ASN A 157 5.23 -8.45 -12.20
CA ASN A 157 6.06 -8.50 -13.40
C ASN A 157 6.59 -7.11 -13.78
N PRO A 158 7.64 -7.02 -14.62
CA PRO A 158 8.24 -5.75 -15.01
C PRO A 158 7.26 -4.76 -15.63
N ASP A 159 6.30 -5.21 -16.42
CA ASP A 159 5.30 -4.35 -17.09
C ASP A 159 4.36 -3.73 -16.06
N PHE A 160 3.92 -4.51 -15.06
CA PHE A 160 3.10 -3.99 -13.96
C PHE A 160 3.83 -2.89 -13.18
N TYR A 161 5.10 -3.08 -12.84
CA TYR A 161 5.87 -2.05 -12.13
C TYR A 161 6.19 -0.84 -13.02
N ALA A 162 6.33 -1.01 -14.34
CA ALA A 162 6.43 0.09 -15.28
C ALA A 162 5.14 0.92 -15.33
N ASP A 163 3.97 0.26 -15.36
CA ASP A 163 2.66 0.90 -15.27
C ASP A 163 2.51 1.65 -13.92
N CYS A 164 2.89 1.04 -12.81
CA CYS A 164 2.91 1.69 -11.49
C CYS A 164 3.79 2.96 -11.49
N ARG A 165 5.00 2.88 -12.09
CA ARG A 165 5.89 4.02 -12.22
C ARG A 165 5.27 5.15 -13.05
N ALA A 166 4.51 4.83 -14.09
CA ALA A 166 3.85 5.82 -14.93
C ALA A 166 2.74 6.61 -14.21
N LEU A 167 2.15 6.06 -13.14
CA LEU A 167 1.18 6.77 -12.31
C LEU A 167 1.81 7.91 -11.49
N LEU A 168 3.09 7.77 -11.15
CA LEU A 168 3.73 8.64 -10.16
C LEU A 168 4.02 10.03 -10.73
N THR A 169 3.83 11.05 -9.90
CA THR A 169 4.43 12.38 -10.11
C THR A 169 5.95 12.28 -10.02
N ASP A 170 6.68 13.29 -10.48
CA ASP A 170 8.16 13.27 -10.47
C ASP A 170 8.74 13.04 -9.05
N ASP A 171 8.08 13.57 -8.01
CA ASP A 171 8.44 13.38 -6.60
C ASP A 171 7.70 12.20 -5.95
N GLY A 172 6.98 11.42 -6.74
CA GLY A 172 6.15 10.32 -6.26
C GLY A 172 6.96 9.07 -5.93
N ALA A 173 6.43 8.26 -5.03
CA ALA A 173 7.01 6.98 -4.63
C ALA A 173 5.96 5.88 -4.55
N MET A 174 6.36 4.67 -4.91
CA MET A 174 5.62 3.43 -4.68
C MET A 174 6.18 2.73 -3.45
N THR A 175 5.31 2.20 -2.58
CA THR A 175 5.68 1.16 -1.63
C THR A 175 4.92 -0.11 -1.95
N VAL A 176 5.60 -1.24 -1.91
CA VAL A 176 5.01 -2.54 -2.19
C VAL A 176 5.30 -3.50 -1.06
N ASN A 177 4.27 -4.22 -0.61
CA ASN A 177 4.39 -5.32 0.32
C ASN A 177 4.76 -6.58 -0.46
N LEU A 178 5.91 -7.18 -0.15
CA LEU A 178 6.33 -8.48 -0.64
C LEU A 178 6.31 -9.47 0.53
N PHE A 179 5.55 -10.55 0.35
CA PHE A 179 5.47 -11.63 1.33
C PHE A 179 6.06 -12.89 0.74
N GLY A 180 6.83 -13.63 1.54
CA GLY A 180 7.47 -14.84 1.09
C GLY A 180 8.99 -14.80 1.25
N ARG A 181 9.61 -15.95 1.07
CA ARG A 181 11.05 -16.15 1.33
C ARG A 181 11.81 -16.38 0.03
N ASP A 182 12.99 -15.77 -0.04
CA ASP A 182 14.09 -16.06 -0.98
C ASP A 182 13.77 -15.79 -2.47
N ALA A 183 13.59 -16.81 -3.30
CA ALA A 183 13.56 -16.66 -4.77
C ALA A 183 12.39 -15.81 -5.31
N SER A 184 11.24 -15.75 -4.61
CA SER A 184 10.13 -14.89 -5.02
C SER A 184 10.44 -13.42 -4.74
N TYR A 185 11.00 -13.12 -3.59
CA TYR A 185 11.41 -11.76 -3.22
C TYR A 185 12.47 -11.20 -4.17
N GLU A 186 13.53 -11.99 -4.49
CA GLU A 186 14.58 -11.54 -5.40
C GLU A 186 14.04 -11.22 -6.80
N ARG A 187 13.14 -12.05 -7.33
CA ARG A 187 12.50 -11.82 -8.63
C ARG A 187 11.65 -10.56 -8.64
N SER A 188 10.83 -10.35 -7.59
CA SER A 188 10.02 -9.14 -7.45
C SER A 188 10.91 -7.89 -7.34
N LEU A 189 11.99 -7.97 -6.56
CA LEU A 189 12.95 -6.87 -6.40
C LEU A 189 13.65 -6.55 -7.72
N GLU A 190 14.03 -7.56 -8.51
CA GLU A 190 14.61 -7.36 -9.85
C GLU A 190 13.62 -6.69 -10.80
N SER A 191 12.34 -7.10 -10.80
CA SER A 191 11.29 -6.47 -11.60
C SER A 191 11.08 -5.00 -11.23
N ILE A 192 11.10 -4.68 -9.92
CA ILE A 192 11.00 -3.30 -9.43
C ILE A 192 12.23 -2.50 -9.85
N CYS A 193 13.43 -3.05 -9.67
CA CYS A 193 14.67 -2.39 -10.08
C CYS A 193 14.76 -2.16 -11.60
N ALA A 194 14.21 -3.06 -12.40
CA ALA A 194 14.14 -2.90 -13.85
C ALA A 194 13.23 -1.71 -14.25
N ALA A 195 12.11 -1.52 -13.55
CA ALA A 195 11.16 -0.45 -13.84
C ALA A 195 11.63 0.93 -13.31
N PHE A 196 12.22 0.98 -12.12
CA PHE A 196 12.53 2.22 -11.40
C PHE A 196 13.99 2.64 -11.46
N GLY A 197 14.90 1.71 -11.74
CA GLY A 197 16.35 1.88 -11.56
C GLY A 197 16.78 1.54 -10.13
N ARG A 198 17.86 0.80 -9.98
CA ARG A 198 18.34 0.28 -8.68
C ARG A 198 18.64 1.41 -7.67
N ASP A 199 19.10 2.55 -8.17
CA ASP A 199 19.40 3.73 -7.33
C ASP A 199 18.16 4.39 -6.72
N ALA A 200 16.99 4.16 -7.27
CA ALA A 200 15.71 4.69 -6.77
C ALA A 200 15.04 3.76 -5.75
N VAL A 201 15.63 2.57 -5.49
CA VAL A 201 14.98 1.52 -4.70
C VAL A 201 15.59 1.40 -3.31
N TRP A 202 14.71 1.29 -2.31
CA TRP A 202 15.02 1.08 -0.91
C TRP A 202 14.23 -0.12 -0.39
N ALA A 203 14.78 -0.89 0.55
CA ALA A 203 14.10 -2.02 1.13
C ALA A 203 14.26 -2.08 2.65
N PHE A 204 13.21 -2.56 3.31
CA PHE A 204 13.27 -2.95 4.72
C PHE A 204 13.86 -4.35 4.87
N LYS A 205 14.42 -4.63 6.05
CA LYS A 205 14.56 -6.02 6.48
C LYS A 205 13.16 -6.62 6.67
N PRO A 206 12.97 -7.94 6.43
CA PRO A 206 11.70 -8.62 6.66
C PRO A 206 11.13 -8.35 8.05
N THR A 207 9.80 -8.30 8.17
CA THR A 207 9.13 -8.35 9.46
C THR A 207 9.25 -9.75 10.05
N ARG A 208 8.80 -9.91 11.29
CA ARG A 208 8.77 -11.21 11.95
C ARG A 208 7.81 -12.19 11.24
N GLU A 209 6.74 -11.68 10.69
CA GLU A 209 5.70 -12.40 9.95
C GLU A 209 6.14 -12.76 8.53
N GLY A 210 7.18 -12.12 8.00
CA GLY A 210 7.75 -12.41 6.68
C GLY A 210 7.46 -11.36 5.60
N ASN A 211 6.82 -10.24 5.95
CA ASN A 211 6.59 -9.14 5.02
C ASN A 211 7.90 -8.35 4.79
N THR A 212 8.20 -8.05 3.55
CA THR A 212 9.30 -7.15 3.17
C THR A 212 8.76 -5.98 2.37
N ILE A 213 8.89 -4.77 2.92
CA ILE A 213 8.44 -3.57 2.23
C ILE A 213 9.57 -3.02 1.40
N VAL A 214 9.29 -2.82 0.11
CA VAL A 214 10.18 -2.17 -0.85
C VAL A 214 9.57 -0.82 -1.24
N LEU A 215 10.41 0.21 -1.25
CA LEU A 215 10.04 1.54 -1.75
C LEU A 215 10.81 1.82 -3.03
N ALA A 216 10.13 2.36 -4.04
CA ALA A 216 10.72 2.79 -5.30
C ALA A 216 10.26 4.21 -5.65
N GLN A 217 11.21 5.10 -5.90
CA GLN A 217 10.96 6.51 -6.21
C GLN A 217 10.88 6.73 -7.72
N ARG A 218 10.02 7.63 -8.19
CA ARG A 218 10.00 8.05 -9.60
C ARG A 218 11.30 8.69 -10.01
N THR A 219 11.80 9.61 -9.18
CA THR A 219 13.13 10.25 -9.30
C THR A 219 13.96 9.84 -8.08
N ALA A 220 15.14 9.28 -8.32
CA ALA A 220 15.99 8.77 -7.24
C ALA A 220 16.49 9.90 -6.35
N GLU A 221 16.27 9.77 -5.05
CA GLU A 221 16.79 10.66 -4.02
C GLU A 221 17.62 9.89 -3.00
N ARG A 222 18.73 10.50 -2.57
CA ARG A 222 19.63 9.94 -1.54
C ARG A 222 19.86 10.96 -0.42
N PRO A 223 18.83 11.21 0.42
CA PRO A 223 18.98 12.13 1.54
C PRO A 223 20.08 11.69 2.49
N THR A 224 20.74 12.66 3.11
CA THR A 224 21.73 12.38 4.16
C THR A 224 21.07 11.69 5.36
N ARG A 225 21.85 10.93 6.14
CA ARG A 225 21.34 10.29 7.35
C ARG A 225 20.72 11.29 8.34
N MET A 226 21.29 12.50 8.43
CA MET A 226 20.76 13.55 9.28
C MET A 226 19.40 14.05 8.78
N ALA A 227 19.24 14.25 7.48
CA ALA A 227 17.96 14.65 6.89
C ALA A 227 16.88 13.58 7.12
N LEU A 228 17.21 12.29 6.91
CA LEU A 228 16.30 11.19 7.21
C LEU A 228 15.91 11.11 8.69
N LEU A 229 16.87 11.37 9.61
CA LEU A 229 16.58 11.36 11.04
C LEU A 229 15.64 12.49 11.43
N ALA A 230 15.91 13.70 10.98
CA ALA A 230 15.04 14.85 11.22
C ALA A 230 13.62 14.59 10.71
N ARG A 231 13.50 14.04 9.48
CA ARG A 231 12.23 13.66 8.89
C ARG A 231 11.51 12.57 9.70
N ALA A 232 12.25 11.55 10.15
CA ALA A 232 11.68 10.46 10.93
C ALA A 232 11.16 10.91 12.32
N GLU A 233 11.84 11.87 12.96
CA GLU A 233 11.38 12.46 14.21
C GLU A 233 10.10 13.27 14.02
N GLU A 234 10.00 14.00 12.91
CA GLU A 234 8.82 14.77 12.55
C GLU A 234 7.62 13.85 12.22
N ILE A 235 7.84 12.77 11.48
CA ILE A 235 6.82 11.74 11.19
C ILE A 235 6.29 11.15 12.51
N ARG A 236 7.20 10.80 13.44
CA ARG A 236 6.82 10.28 14.75
C ARG A 236 5.97 11.29 15.53
N SER A 237 6.38 12.55 15.55
CA SER A 237 5.69 13.60 16.30
C SER A 237 4.31 13.93 15.73
N ARG A 238 4.17 13.98 14.41
CA ARG A 238 2.92 14.38 13.74
C ARG A 238 1.90 13.25 13.63
N TRP A 239 2.36 12.02 13.40
CA TRP A 239 1.50 10.91 13.00
C TRP A 239 1.66 9.62 13.82
N ASP A 240 2.48 9.66 14.85
CA ASP A 240 2.72 8.53 15.76
C ASP A 240 3.23 7.25 15.08
N LEU A 241 3.96 7.40 13.96
CA LEU A 241 4.60 6.29 13.28
C LEU A 241 6.02 6.06 13.81
N PRO A 242 6.50 4.81 13.92
CA PRO A 242 7.82 4.50 14.51
C PRO A 242 8.99 4.76 13.53
N ALA A 243 8.94 5.87 12.78
CA ALA A 243 9.85 6.16 11.66
C ALA A 243 11.33 6.21 12.06
N VAL A 244 11.64 6.61 13.29
CA VAL A 244 13.02 6.60 13.81
C VAL A 244 13.58 5.17 13.88
N LYS A 245 12.74 4.18 14.20
CA LYS A 245 13.14 2.76 14.22
C LYS A 245 13.43 2.25 12.82
N TRP A 246 12.72 2.76 11.79
CA TRP A 246 12.90 2.33 10.41
C TRP A 246 14.32 2.57 9.89
N LEU A 247 15.00 3.66 10.28
CA LEU A 247 16.33 4.01 9.77
C LEU A 247 17.42 2.96 10.07
N ARG A 248 17.16 2.04 11.00
CA ARG A 248 18.07 0.93 11.32
C ARG A 248 17.96 -0.22 10.34
N ILE A 249 16.78 -0.41 9.74
CA ILE A 249 16.40 -1.59 8.96
C ILE A 249 15.96 -1.26 7.53
N PHE A 250 15.88 0.02 7.16
CA PHE A 250 15.51 0.52 5.85
C PHE A 250 16.77 1.06 5.14
N LYS A 251 17.13 0.46 4.00
CA LYS A 251 18.39 0.72 3.30
C LYS A 251 18.18 0.84 1.80
N PRO A 252 19.03 1.62 1.09
CA PRO A 252 19.08 1.57 -0.35
C PRO A 252 19.49 0.18 -0.82
N VAL A 253 18.99 -0.21 -1.99
CA VAL A 253 19.28 -1.49 -2.65
C VAL A 253 20.49 -1.39 -3.56
N GLY A 254 20.78 -0.20 -4.11
CA GLY A 254 21.92 0.11 -4.96
C GLY A 254 22.95 0.99 -4.29
#